data_9a26cbd5eb512eade245d36afcf52e67
#
_entry.id   9a26cbd5eb512eade245d36afcf52e67
#
_cell.length_a   1.000
_cell.length_b   1.000
_cell.length_c   1.000
_cell.angle_alpha   90.00
_cell.angle_beta   90.00
_cell.angle_gamma   90.00
#
_symmetry.space_group_name_H-M   'P 1'
#
loop_
_entity.id
_entity.type
_entity.pdbx_description
1 polymer ?
#
loop_
_entity_poly.entity_id
_entity_poly.type
_entity_poly.pdbx_seq_one_letter_code
_entity_poly.pdbx_strand_id
1 'polypeptide(L)'
;MKRFLFFVAAAMSMIGMQAQPQLTKYKPGVTTEGAVYYLPKTAIRIVVKVEKTEYTPGEFATYAQRFLRLNDVATQPSTSYRVIDIGFSTFGVADSAKCYSLKFNPKNPTPIIELSEQGVLLAINANPMTEKVPAPFVAAPKNKREDPRQYMNEEILSAGSKAKMAQLTAEEIYNLRESKNMLNRGEADFMPKDGEQLRIMLANLDKQDRMLSSLFSGYEEKDTMEQTFVVCP
;
A
#
# COMPACT_ATOMS: atom_id res chain seq x y z
N MET A 1 -17.46 7.93 -14.97
CA MET A 1 -16.65 7.44 -13.86
C MET A 1 -16.71 5.90 -13.70
N LYS A 2 -17.87 5.24 -13.73
CA LYS A 2 -17.98 3.76 -13.63
C LYS A 2 -17.25 2.96 -14.73
N ARG A 3 -17.11 3.51 -15.95
CA ARG A 3 -16.44 2.84 -17.08
C ARG A 3 -14.91 2.90 -17.01
N PHE A 4 -14.34 3.90 -16.32
CA PHE A 4 -12.88 4.02 -16.14
C PHE A 4 -12.36 3.05 -15.07
N LEU A 5 -13.13 2.82 -14.02
CA LEU A 5 -12.79 1.83 -12.98
C LEU A 5 -12.78 0.38 -13.55
N PHE A 6 -13.64 0.08 -14.52
CA PHE A 6 -13.67 -1.24 -15.17
C PHE A 6 -12.40 -1.51 -16.00
N PHE A 7 -11.84 -0.47 -16.62
CA PHE A 7 -10.60 -0.60 -17.39
C PHE A 7 -9.37 -0.82 -16.50
N VAL A 8 -9.30 -0.18 -15.33
CA VAL A 8 -8.21 -0.39 -14.38
C VAL A 8 -8.31 -1.76 -13.73
N ALA A 9 -9.50 -2.25 -13.40
CA ALA A 9 -9.71 -3.60 -12.87
C ALA A 9 -9.43 -4.70 -13.93
N ALA A 10 -9.78 -4.46 -15.19
CA ALA A 10 -9.47 -5.38 -16.29
C ALA A 10 -7.96 -5.41 -16.62
N ALA A 11 -7.26 -4.27 -16.49
CA ALA A 11 -5.79 -4.23 -16.65
C ALA A 11 -5.07 -5.00 -15.53
N MET A 12 -5.60 -5.02 -14.31
CA MET A 12 -5.04 -5.81 -13.22
C MET A 12 -5.24 -7.33 -13.39
N SER A 13 -6.28 -7.78 -14.10
CA SER A 13 -6.48 -9.22 -14.34
C SER A 13 -5.62 -9.80 -15.47
N MET A 14 -4.96 -8.96 -16.27
CA MET A 14 -4.05 -9.39 -17.35
C MET A 14 -2.57 -9.49 -16.90
N ILE A 15 -2.25 -9.34 -15.61
CA ILE A 15 -0.88 -9.41 -15.09
C ILE A 15 -0.27 -10.84 -15.11
N GLY A 16 -0.95 -11.81 -15.73
CA GLY A 16 -0.43 -13.16 -15.94
C GLY A 16 0.54 -13.33 -17.13
N MET A 17 0.74 -12.32 -17.98
CA MET A 17 1.74 -12.37 -19.05
C MET A 17 2.83 -11.31 -18.79
N GLN A 18 3.79 -11.69 -17.95
CA GLN A 18 5.11 -11.07 -18.01
C GLN A 18 5.72 -11.39 -19.36
N ALA A 19 5.50 -10.58 -20.36
CA ALA A 19 6.48 -10.40 -21.40
C ALA A 19 7.66 -9.65 -20.75
N GLN A 20 8.49 -10.40 -20.01
CA GLN A 20 9.83 -9.92 -19.70
C GLN A 20 10.50 -9.68 -21.04
N PRO A 21 10.87 -8.43 -21.39
CA PRO A 21 11.83 -8.27 -22.46
C PRO A 21 13.04 -9.06 -22.00
N GLN A 22 13.41 -10.10 -22.76
CA GLN A 22 14.71 -10.75 -22.58
C GLN A 22 15.75 -9.72 -22.99
N LEU A 23 16.06 -8.83 -22.06
CA LEU A 23 17.21 -7.95 -22.13
C LEU A 23 18.41 -8.86 -21.92
N THR A 24 18.95 -9.35 -23.01
CA THR A 24 20.27 -9.98 -23.02
C THR A 24 21.24 -8.92 -22.53
N LYS A 25 21.84 -9.15 -21.36
CA LYS A 25 22.88 -8.28 -20.82
C LYS A 25 23.94 -8.14 -21.88
N TYR A 26 24.03 -6.99 -22.52
CA TYR A 26 25.12 -6.65 -23.40
C TYR A 26 26.37 -6.55 -22.52
N LYS A 27 27.32 -7.44 -22.73
CA LYS A 27 28.69 -7.28 -22.20
C LYS A 27 29.42 -6.47 -23.25
N PRO A 28 29.81 -5.21 -22.97
CA PRO A 28 30.60 -4.43 -23.89
C PRO A 28 31.92 -5.20 -24.15
N GLY A 29 32.02 -5.83 -25.31
CA GLY A 29 33.27 -6.41 -25.81
C GLY A 29 34.03 -5.29 -26.48
N VAL A 30 35.21 -4.98 -25.99
CA VAL A 30 36.18 -4.18 -26.75
C VAL A 30 36.59 -5.05 -27.95
N THR A 31 36.00 -4.72 -29.11
CA THR A 31 36.53 -5.24 -30.34
C THR A 31 37.92 -4.58 -30.60
N THR A 32 38.85 -5.27 -31.16
CA THR A 32 40.24 -4.80 -31.42
C THR A 32 40.28 -3.47 -32.22
N GLU A 33 39.14 -2.97 -32.68
CA GLU A 33 39.04 -1.80 -33.53
C GLU A 33 38.12 -0.68 -33.05
N GLY A 34 37.43 -0.81 -31.89
CA GLY A 34 36.53 0.24 -31.43
C GLY A 34 35.46 -0.19 -30.39
N ALA A 35 34.51 0.69 -30.12
CA ALA A 35 33.37 0.44 -29.23
C ALA A 35 32.03 0.43 -29.99
N VAL A 36 31.16 -0.50 -29.67
CA VAL A 36 29.79 -0.56 -30.20
C VAL A 36 28.84 -0.01 -29.15
N TYR A 37 27.93 0.87 -29.56
CA TYR A 37 26.97 1.49 -28.69
C TYR A 37 25.63 1.71 -29.36
N TYR A 38 24.58 1.84 -28.54
CA TYR A 38 23.25 2.23 -28.99
C TYR A 38 22.97 3.70 -28.63
N LEU A 39 22.27 4.40 -29.50
CA LEU A 39 21.70 5.68 -29.10
C LEU A 39 20.47 5.44 -28.23
N PRO A 40 20.22 6.33 -27.26
CA PRO A 40 19.03 6.24 -26.43
C PRO A 40 17.77 6.62 -27.21
N LYS A 41 16.69 5.88 -27.02
CA LYS A 41 15.34 6.35 -27.26
C LYS A 41 14.64 6.57 -25.92
N THR A 42 13.74 7.57 -25.87
CA THR A 42 13.04 7.91 -24.64
C THR A 42 12.01 6.83 -24.31
N ALA A 43 12.07 6.32 -23.10
CA ALA A 43 11.01 5.54 -22.48
C ALA A 43 10.37 6.36 -21.36
N ILE A 44 9.08 6.14 -21.13
CA ILE A 44 8.30 6.79 -20.07
C ILE A 44 8.03 5.73 -19.00
N ARG A 45 8.48 5.99 -17.78
CA ARG A 45 8.12 5.21 -16.59
C ARG A 45 6.92 5.86 -15.93
N ILE A 46 5.86 5.10 -15.75
CA ILE A 46 4.64 5.50 -15.06
C ILE A 46 4.56 4.67 -13.78
N VAL A 47 4.58 5.35 -12.64
CA VAL A 47 4.48 4.71 -11.32
C VAL A 47 3.10 5.04 -10.76
N VAL A 48 2.28 4.02 -10.54
CA VAL A 48 0.93 4.17 -10.01
C VAL A 48 0.87 3.58 -8.61
N LYS A 49 0.49 4.40 -7.62
CA LYS A 49 0.23 3.95 -6.25
C LYS A 49 -1.26 3.78 -6.06
N VAL A 50 -1.64 2.61 -5.58
CA VAL A 50 -3.03 2.21 -5.36
C VAL A 50 -3.21 1.81 -3.91
N GLU A 51 -4.18 2.42 -3.24
CA GLU A 51 -4.68 1.99 -1.95
C GLU A 51 -5.75 0.91 -2.17
N LYS A 52 -5.52 -0.27 -1.65
CA LYS A 52 -6.50 -1.35 -1.54
C LYS A 52 -7.13 -1.26 -0.16
N THR A 53 -8.45 -1.15 -0.10
CA THR A 53 -9.21 -1.20 1.16
C THR A 53 -10.03 -2.49 1.16
N GLU A 54 -9.79 -3.35 2.14
CA GLU A 54 -10.54 -4.59 2.37
C GLU A 54 -11.41 -4.40 3.61
N TYR A 55 -12.72 -4.47 3.42
CA TYR A 55 -13.68 -4.46 4.50
C TYR A 55 -14.06 -5.88 4.90
N THR A 56 -13.99 -6.17 6.20
CA THR A 56 -14.47 -7.42 6.80
C THR A 56 -15.63 -7.09 7.74
N PRO A 57 -16.82 -7.69 7.53
CA PRO A 57 -17.98 -7.45 8.39
C PRO A 57 -17.73 -7.96 9.81
N GLY A 58 -18.31 -7.27 10.77
CA GLY A 58 -18.28 -7.69 12.15
C GLY A 58 -19.10 -8.96 12.38
N GLU A 59 -18.74 -9.73 13.41
CA GLU A 59 -19.47 -10.95 13.75
C GLU A 59 -20.96 -10.69 14.03
N PHE A 60 -21.28 -9.53 14.61
CA PHE A 60 -22.64 -9.10 14.96
C PHE A 60 -23.21 -8.05 14.01
N ALA A 61 -22.69 -7.93 12.79
CA ALA A 61 -23.12 -6.91 11.82
C ALA A 61 -24.64 -6.93 11.57
N THR A 62 -25.25 -8.10 11.53
CA THR A 62 -26.71 -8.23 11.36
C THR A 62 -27.55 -7.68 12.52
N TYR A 63 -26.93 -7.49 13.69
CA TYR A 63 -27.55 -6.94 14.89
C TYR A 63 -27.18 -5.47 15.15
N ALA A 64 -26.33 -4.86 14.33
CA ALA A 64 -25.78 -3.53 14.53
C ALA A 64 -26.88 -2.45 14.66
N GLN A 65 -27.86 -2.47 13.77
CA GLN A 65 -28.99 -1.53 13.83
C GLN A 65 -29.85 -1.75 15.07
N ARG A 66 -30.12 -3.01 15.42
CA ARG A 66 -31.01 -3.34 16.54
C ARG A 66 -30.45 -2.90 17.89
N PHE A 67 -29.17 -3.20 18.16
CA PHE A 67 -28.58 -3.01 19.47
C PHE A 67 -27.76 -1.71 19.60
N LEU A 68 -27.04 -1.29 18.57
CA LEU A 68 -26.20 -0.10 18.60
C LEU A 68 -26.73 1.07 17.76
N ARG A 69 -27.90 0.91 17.10
CA ARG A 69 -28.48 1.93 16.22
C ARG A 69 -27.55 2.34 15.06
N LEU A 70 -26.62 1.46 14.67
CA LEU A 70 -25.75 1.67 13.52
C LEU A 70 -26.52 1.31 12.25
N ASN A 71 -26.72 2.33 11.40
CA ASN A 71 -27.32 2.16 10.08
C ASN A 71 -26.21 1.88 9.06
N ASP A 72 -26.59 1.28 7.93
CA ASP A 72 -25.71 1.06 6.76
C ASP A 72 -24.44 0.22 7.02
N VAL A 73 -24.48 -0.66 8.01
CA VAL A 73 -23.40 -1.63 8.25
C VAL A 73 -23.47 -2.72 7.21
N ALA A 74 -22.40 -2.86 6.42
CA ALA A 74 -22.32 -3.94 5.43
C ALA A 74 -22.14 -5.30 6.13
N THR A 75 -22.93 -6.29 5.69
CA THR A 75 -22.88 -7.66 6.21
C THR A 75 -22.05 -8.61 5.34
N GLN A 76 -21.54 -8.12 4.22
CA GLN A 76 -20.70 -8.87 3.29
C GLN A 76 -19.32 -8.21 3.17
N PRO A 77 -18.26 -9.01 3.01
CA PRO A 77 -16.93 -8.47 2.76
C PRO A 77 -16.89 -7.75 1.42
N SER A 78 -16.10 -6.69 1.34
CA SER A 78 -15.90 -5.95 0.11
C SER A 78 -14.45 -5.50 -0.04
N THR A 79 -14.02 -5.34 -1.29
CA THR A 79 -12.70 -4.83 -1.61
C THR A 79 -12.86 -3.66 -2.57
N SER A 80 -12.20 -2.55 -2.27
CA SER A 80 -12.16 -1.38 -3.13
C SER A 80 -10.72 -0.97 -3.41
N TYR A 81 -10.52 -0.28 -4.55
CA TYR A 81 -9.22 0.22 -4.98
C TYR A 81 -9.33 1.70 -5.29
N ARG A 82 -8.36 2.47 -4.82
CA ARG A 82 -8.27 3.90 -5.08
C ARG A 82 -6.85 4.25 -5.52
N VAL A 83 -6.72 4.88 -6.69
CA VAL A 83 -5.43 5.46 -7.10
C VAL A 83 -5.16 6.67 -6.21
N ILE A 84 -4.01 6.67 -5.53
CA ILE A 84 -3.61 7.73 -4.60
C ILE A 84 -2.51 8.62 -5.16
N ASP A 85 -1.69 8.09 -6.08
CA ASP A 85 -0.60 8.85 -6.70
C ASP A 85 -0.26 8.28 -8.09
N ILE A 86 0.14 9.16 -9.02
CA ILE A 86 0.65 8.78 -10.34
C ILE A 86 1.89 9.63 -10.62
N GLY A 87 3.05 8.97 -10.63
CA GLY A 87 4.32 9.58 -10.98
C GLY A 87 4.73 9.30 -12.42
N PHE A 88 5.39 10.26 -13.06
CA PHE A 88 5.96 10.11 -14.39
C PHE A 88 7.45 10.44 -14.35
N SER A 89 8.25 9.61 -15.02
CA SER A 89 9.65 9.90 -15.28
C SER A 89 10.06 9.37 -16.66
N THR A 90 11.04 10.00 -17.25
CA THR A 90 11.60 9.56 -18.53
C THR A 90 13.01 9.05 -18.35
N PHE A 91 13.38 8.05 -19.13
CA PHE A 91 14.73 7.49 -19.14
C PHE A 91 15.11 7.00 -20.54
N GLY A 92 16.41 6.77 -20.75
CA GLY A 92 16.92 6.29 -22.01
C GLY A 92 16.98 4.77 -22.07
N VAL A 93 16.46 4.19 -23.14
CA VAL A 93 16.61 2.77 -23.44
C VAL A 93 17.32 2.58 -24.78
N ALA A 94 17.99 1.46 -24.98
CA ALA A 94 18.70 1.19 -26.22
C ALA A 94 17.75 1.16 -27.42
N ASP A 95 18.04 1.96 -28.44
CA ASP A 95 17.38 1.90 -29.74
C ASP A 95 18.12 0.88 -30.63
N SER A 96 17.54 -0.31 -30.78
CA SER A 96 18.14 -1.38 -31.58
C SER A 96 18.33 -1.01 -33.07
N ALA A 97 17.56 -0.05 -33.57
CA ALA A 97 17.70 0.43 -34.94
C ALA A 97 18.87 1.43 -35.10
N LYS A 98 19.38 1.97 -33.99
CA LYS A 98 20.46 2.95 -33.97
C LYS A 98 21.69 2.43 -33.24
N CYS A 99 22.23 1.34 -33.74
CA CYS A 99 23.48 0.75 -33.27
C CYS A 99 24.65 1.27 -34.10
N TYR A 100 25.66 1.82 -33.43
CA TYR A 100 26.84 2.40 -34.08
C TYR A 100 28.13 1.82 -33.51
N SER A 101 29.18 1.84 -34.35
CA SER A 101 30.53 1.47 -33.96
C SER A 101 31.45 2.67 -34.09
N LEU A 102 32.16 3.01 -33.02
CA LEU A 102 33.20 4.05 -33.03
C LEU A 102 34.56 3.36 -33.17
N LYS A 103 35.24 3.63 -34.28
CA LYS A 103 36.63 3.10 -34.52
C LYS A 103 37.62 4.02 -33.81
N PHE A 104 38.57 3.39 -33.12
CA PHE A 104 39.67 4.12 -32.49
C PHE A 104 40.83 4.29 -33.50
N ASN A 105 41.35 5.52 -33.57
CA ASN A 105 42.56 5.78 -34.36
C ASN A 105 43.78 5.64 -33.44
N PRO A 106 44.71 4.71 -33.68
CA PRO A 106 45.89 4.51 -32.81
C PRO A 106 46.78 5.74 -32.66
N LYS A 107 46.66 6.71 -33.58
CA LYS A 107 47.45 7.98 -33.56
C LYS A 107 46.82 9.08 -32.69
N ASN A 108 45.58 8.89 -32.23
CA ASN A 108 44.87 9.86 -31.40
C ASN A 108 44.63 9.32 -29.99
N PRO A 109 44.48 10.16 -28.96
CA PRO A 109 44.09 9.69 -27.61
C PRO A 109 42.77 8.90 -27.71
N THR A 110 42.74 7.74 -27.04
CA THR A 110 41.54 6.91 -26.99
C THR A 110 40.48 7.66 -26.23
N PRO A 111 39.27 7.87 -26.80
CA PRO A 111 38.17 8.56 -26.06
C PRO A 111 37.70 7.66 -24.94
N ILE A 112 37.35 8.29 -23.81
CA ILE A 112 36.67 7.63 -22.71
C ILE A 112 35.19 7.56 -23.09
N ILE A 113 34.67 6.33 -23.21
CA ILE A 113 33.27 6.08 -23.56
C ILE A 113 32.60 5.40 -22.38
N GLU A 114 31.54 6.01 -21.87
CA GLU A 114 30.74 5.43 -20.82
C GLU A 114 29.40 4.96 -21.38
N LEU A 115 29.11 3.67 -21.12
CA LEU A 115 27.89 3.01 -21.58
C LEU A 115 27.10 2.51 -20.36
N SER A 116 25.78 2.46 -20.50
CA SER A 116 24.91 1.79 -19.55
C SER A 116 25.14 0.26 -19.61
N GLU A 117 24.58 -0.47 -18.65
CA GLU A 117 24.58 -1.97 -18.68
C GLU A 117 23.94 -2.53 -19.96
N GLN A 118 23.10 -1.76 -20.62
CA GLN A 118 22.39 -2.12 -21.85
C GLN A 118 23.12 -1.65 -23.12
N GLY A 119 24.32 -1.09 -22.98
CA GLY A 119 25.10 -0.57 -24.10
C GLY A 119 24.62 0.75 -24.67
N VAL A 120 23.80 1.52 -23.94
CA VAL A 120 23.39 2.87 -24.31
C VAL A 120 24.52 3.84 -24.04
N LEU A 121 24.83 4.69 -25.01
CA LEU A 121 25.83 5.74 -24.84
C LEU A 121 25.39 6.74 -23.79
N LEU A 122 26.15 6.88 -22.70
CA LEU A 122 25.91 7.82 -21.62
C LEU A 122 26.79 9.07 -21.78
N ALA A 123 28.09 8.90 -22.06
CA ALA A 123 29.01 10.00 -22.22
C ALA A 123 30.21 9.64 -23.11
N ILE A 124 30.81 10.64 -23.76
CA ILE A 124 32.11 10.55 -24.44
C ILE A 124 32.98 11.68 -23.89
N ASN A 125 34.13 11.35 -23.30
CA ASN A 125 35.07 12.30 -22.69
C ASN A 125 34.41 13.25 -21.67
N ALA A 126 33.34 12.81 -21.01
CA ALA A 126 32.58 13.57 -20.02
C ALA A 126 32.06 12.64 -18.92
N ASN A 127 31.70 13.21 -17.78
CA ASN A 127 31.02 12.46 -16.73
C ASN A 127 29.57 12.19 -17.14
N PRO A 128 29.07 10.97 -17.03
CA PRO A 128 27.69 10.64 -17.37
C PRO A 128 26.73 11.32 -16.39
N MET A 129 25.60 11.77 -16.92
CA MET A 129 24.49 12.17 -16.06
C MET A 129 23.86 10.89 -15.47
N THR A 130 23.95 10.73 -14.15
CA THR A 130 23.30 9.62 -13.46
C THR A 130 21.79 9.79 -13.46
N GLU A 131 21.09 8.79 -14.02
CA GLU A 131 19.63 8.73 -13.91
C GLU A 131 19.24 8.57 -12.43
N LYS A 132 18.32 9.41 -11.96
CA LYS A 132 17.71 9.22 -10.64
C LYS A 132 16.71 8.07 -10.73
N VAL A 133 17.16 6.87 -10.39
CA VAL A 133 16.25 5.73 -10.23
C VAL A 133 15.40 5.99 -8.98
N PRO A 134 14.06 5.96 -9.08
CA PRO A 134 13.21 6.08 -7.90
C PRO A 134 13.56 4.99 -6.88
N ALA A 135 13.54 5.33 -5.60
CA ALA A 135 13.73 4.36 -4.54
C ALA A 135 12.64 3.26 -4.64
N PRO A 136 12.97 1.99 -4.39
CA PRO A 136 11.98 0.93 -4.41
C PRO A 136 10.88 1.21 -3.38
N PHE A 137 9.65 0.95 -3.76
CA PHE A 137 8.52 1.06 -2.84
C PHE A 137 8.64 0.02 -1.74
N VAL A 138 8.55 0.47 -0.49
CA VAL A 138 8.49 -0.40 0.69
C VAL A 138 7.10 -0.26 1.30
N ALA A 139 6.32 -1.34 1.25
CA ALA A 139 5.02 -1.37 1.89
C ALA A 139 5.16 -1.21 3.42
N ALA A 140 4.24 -0.46 4.03
CA ALA A 140 4.22 -0.34 5.49
C ALA A 140 3.98 -1.71 6.13
N PRO A 141 4.64 -2.02 7.26
CA PRO A 141 4.42 -3.28 7.95
C PRO A 141 2.95 -3.36 8.42
N LYS A 142 2.32 -4.50 8.15
CA LYS A 142 0.95 -4.75 8.64
C LYS A 142 1.01 -5.02 10.13
N ASN A 143 0.36 -4.18 10.91
CA ASN A 143 0.18 -4.43 12.34
C ASN A 143 -0.80 -5.59 12.53
N LYS A 144 -0.39 -6.57 13.35
CA LYS A 144 -1.29 -7.66 13.72
C LYS A 144 -2.47 -7.09 14.51
N ARG A 145 -3.68 -7.31 14.02
CA ARG A 145 -4.89 -6.89 14.71
C ARG A 145 -5.10 -7.73 15.97
N GLU A 146 -5.49 -7.05 17.05
CA GLU A 146 -5.94 -7.72 18.25
C GLU A 146 -7.33 -8.36 18.02
N ASP A 147 -7.57 -9.53 18.64
CA ASP A 147 -8.88 -10.17 18.59
C ASP A 147 -9.86 -9.43 19.51
N PRO A 148 -10.97 -8.87 18.98
CA PRO A 148 -11.97 -8.20 19.79
C PRO A 148 -12.59 -9.08 20.90
N ARG A 149 -12.59 -10.39 20.73
CA ARG A 149 -13.13 -11.32 21.73
C ARG A 149 -12.37 -11.32 23.06
N GLN A 150 -11.10 -10.86 23.05
CA GLN A 150 -10.31 -10.72 24.28
C GLN A 150 -10.89 -9.67 25.24
N TYR A 151 -11.77 -8.81 24.74
CA TYR A 151 -12.43 -7.76 25.52
C TYR A 151 -13.84 -8.14 25.99
N MET A 152 -14.30 -9.35 25.66
CA MET A 152 -15.57 -9.90 26.15
C MET A 152 -15.39 -10.47 27.56
N ASN A 153 -16.35 -10.21 28.42
CA ASN A 153 -16.41 -10.85 29.73
C ASN A 153 -16.96 -12.28 29.64
N GLU A 154 -16.89 -13.02 30.74
CA GLU A 154 -17.32 -14.42 30.80
C GLU A 154 -18.81 -14.60 30.48
N GLU A 155 -19.66 -13.66 30.91
CA GLU A 155 -21.09 -13.68 30.64
C GLU A 155 -21.39 -13.62 29.14
N ILE A 156 -20.68 -12.74 28.40
CA ILE A 156 -20.80 -12.63 26.95
C ILE A 156 -20.36 -13.93 26.28
N LEU A 157 -19.20 -14.47 26.69
CA LEU A 157 -18.61 -15.67 26.07
C LEU A 157 -19.45 -16.93 26.35
N SER A 158 -20.16 -16.99 27.47
CA SER A 158 -21.03 -18.13 27.85
C SER A 158 -22.45 -18.04 27.28
N ALA A 159 -22.77 -16.99 26.53
CA ALA A 159 -24.11 -16.77 25.97
C ALA A 159 -24.54 -17.91 25.06
N GLY A 160 -25.71 -18.46 25.27
CA GLY A 160 -26.24 -19.65 24.56
C GLY A 160 -26.66 -19.39 23.11
N SER A 161 -26.60 -18.16 22.62
CA SER A 161 -26.90 -17.82 21.22
C SER A 161 -26.17 -16.57 20.76
N LYS A 162 -25.93 -16.49 19.46
CA LYS A 162 -25.28 -15.31 18.83
C LYS A 162 -26.06 -14.02 19.07
N ALA A 163 -27.38 -14.08 19.04
CA ALA A 163 -28.23 -12.90 19.32
C ALA A 163 -28.09 -12.44 20.79
N LYS A 164 -28.02 -13.36 21.74
CA LYS A 164 -27.78 -13.03 23.15
C LYS A 164 -26.38 -12.50 23.37
N MET A 165 -25.37 -13.10 22.74
CA MET A 165 -24.00 -12.61 22.78
C MET A 165 -23.91 -11.17 22.24
N ALA A 166 -24.54 -10.87 21.10
CA ALA A 166 -24.60 -9.54 20.55
C ALA A 166 -25.31 -8.54 21.49
N GLN A 167 -26.40 -8.95 22.12
CA GLN A 167 -27.10 -8.12 23.10
C GLN A 167 -26.19 -7.74 24.26
N LEU A 168 -25.58 -8.74 24.92
CA LEU A 168 -24.70 -8.52 26.08
C LEU A 168 -23.46 -7.69 25.69
N THR A 169 -22.90 -7.91 24.51
CA THR A 169 -21.79 -7.08 24.00
C THR A 169 -22.22 -5.63 23.82
N ALA A 170 -23.43 -5.37 23.33
CA ALA A 170 -23.93 -4.00 23.21
C ALA A 170 -24.17 -3.35 24.57
N GLU A 171 -24.70 -4.10 25.55
CA GLU A 171 -24.86 -3.64 26.93
C GLU A 171 -23.50 -3.25 27.52
N GLU A 172 -22.47 -4.07 27.33
CA GLU A 172 -21.11 -3.76 27.78
C GLU A 172 -20.55 -2.49 27.11
N ILE A 173 -20.75 -2.31 25.81
CA ILE A 173 -20.37 -1.06 25.10
C ILE A 173 -21.05 0.16 25.73
N TYR A 174 -22.34 0.08 26.06
CA TYR A 174 -23.03 1.19 26.73
C TYR A 174 -22.48 1.46 28.14
N ASN A 175 -22.14 0.41 28.91
CA ASN A 175 -21.51 0.54 30.21
C ASN A 175 -20.14 1.21 30.14
N LEU A 176 -19.31 0.84 29.15
CA LEU A 176 -18.02 1.49 28.90
C LEU A 176 -18.17 2.98 28.57
N ARG A 177 -19.15 3.32 27.74
CA ARG A 177 -19.45 4.71 27.38
C ARG A 177 -19.96 5.51 28.56
N GLU A 178 -20.81 4.92 29.41
CA GLU A 178 -21.28 5.56 30.64
C GLU A 178 -20.11 5.79 31.61
N SER A 179 -19.28 4.79 31.85
CA SER A 179 -18.06 4.90 32.69
C SER A 179 -17.15 6.03 32.19
N LYS A 180 -16.95 6.13 30.89
CA LYS A 180 -16.20 7.23 30.28
C LYS A 180 -16.84 8.59 30.50
N ASN A 181 -18.17 8.68 30.39
CA ASN A 181 -18.91 9.90 30.64
C ASN A 181 -18.81 10.35 32.08
N MET A 182 -18.93 9.41 33.03
CA MET A 182 -18.77 9.67 34.47
C MET A 182 -17.38 10.19 34.81
N LEU A 183 -16.33 9.58 34.25
CA LEU A 183 -14.95 10.06 34.40
C LEU A 183 -14.76 11.48 33.83
N ASN A 184 -15.31 11.76 32.66
CA ASN A 184 -15.20 13.07 32.01
C ASN A 184 -15.96 14.16 32.76
N ARG A 185 -17.05 13.84 33.48
CA ARG A 185 -17.83 14.76 34.30
C ARG A 185 -17.29 14.91 35.71
N GLY A 186 -16.36 14.05 36.12
CA GLY A 186 -15.88 14.01 37.50
C GLY A 186 -16.87 13.37 38.49
N GLU A 187 -17.78 12.54 37.99
CA GLU A 187 -18.88 11.91 38.75
C GLU A 187 -18.60 10.44 39.06
N ALA A 188 -17.41 9.91 38.64
CA ALA A 188 -17.05 8.54 38.93
C ALA A 188 -16.73 8.33 40.41
N ASP A 189 -17.14 7.18 40.99
CA ASP A 189 -16.88 6.82 42.40
C ASP A 189 -15.38 6.86 42.72
N PHE A 190 -14.52 6.56 41.76
CA PHE A 190 -13.09 6.68 41.88
C PHE A 190 -12.54 7.61 40.79
N MET A 191 -12.09 8.80 41.21
CA MET A 191 -11.44 9.75 40.33
C MET A 191 -9.91 9.64 40.44
N PRO A 192 -9.18 9.52 39.31
CA PRO A 192 -7.73 9.54 39.33
C PRO A 192 -7.21 10.88 39.86
N LYS A 193 -6.09 10.81 40.60
CA LYS A 193 -5.53 11.99 41.27
C LYS A 193 -4.70 12.88 40.32
N ASP A 194 -4.25 12.35 39.21
CA ASP A 194 -3.50 13.09 38.21
C ASP A 194 -4.07 12.91 36.80
N GLY A 195 -3.76 13.88 35.93
CA GLY A 195 -4.27 13.89 34.55
C GLY A 195 -3.72 12.78 33.68
N GLU A 196 -2.50 12.28 33.95
CA GLU A 196 -1.92 11.20 33.16
C GLU A 196 -2.62 9.86 33.45
N GLN A 197 -2.94 9.59 34.70
CA GLN A 197 -3.73 8.41 35.08
C GLN A 197 -5.13 8.47 34.45
N LEU A 198 -5.79 9.64 34.47
CA LEU A 198 -7.08 9.84 33.80
C LEU A 198 -6.96 9.56 32.29
N ARG A 199 -5.93 10.08 31.65
CA ARG A 199 -5.66 9.88 30.22
C ARG A 199 -5.52 8.41 29.88
N ILE A 200 -4.77 7.63 30.69
CA ILE A 200 -4.57 6.19 30.51
C ILE A 200 -5.91 5.43 30.67
N MET A 201 -6.70 5.78 31.69
CA MET A 201 -8.01 5.16 31.92
C MET A 201 -8.95 5.40 30.74
N LEU A 202 -9.07 6.64 30.30
CA LEU A 202 -9.90 7.00 29.14
C LEU A 202 -9.43 6.29 27.86
N ALA A 203 -8.13 6.22 27.62
CA ALA A 203 -7.56 5.52 26.46
C ALA A 203 -7.88 4.02 26.49
N ASN A 204 -7.86 3.38 27.66
CA ASN A 204 -8.22 1.99 27.82
C ASN A 204 -9.71 1.74 27.56
N LEU A 205 -10.60 2.59 28.09
CA LEU A 205 -12.04 2.52 27.81
C LEU A 205 -12.33 2.73 26.31
N ASP A 206 -11.66 3.69 25.67
CA ASP A 206 -11.79 3.94 24.24
C ASP A 206 -11.28 2.75 23.40
N LYS A 207 -10.23 2.07 23.85
CA LYS A 207 -9.74 0.88 23.20
C LYS A 207 -10.75 -0.25 23.27
N GLN A 208 -11.30 -0.51 24.47
CA GLN A 208 -12.31 -1.55 24.69
C GLN A 208 -13.59 -1.27 23.88
N ASP A 209 -14.12 -0.04 23.92
CA ASP A 209 -15.30 0.35 23.11
C ASP A 209 -15.03 0.12 21.62
N ARG A 210 -13.89 0.58 21.08
CA ARG A 210 -13.56 0.37 19.67
C ARG A 210 -13.46 -1.10 19.30
N MET A 211 -12.85 -1.92 20.15
CA MET A 211 -12.68 -3.35 19.90
C MET A 211 -14.02 -4.07 19.89
N LEU A 212 -14.86 -3.85 20.91
CA LEU A 212 -16.20 -4.45 20.98
C LEU A 212 -17.15 -3.91 19.90
N SER A 213 -17.11 -2.59 19.62
CA SER A 213 -17.90 -1.98 18.56
C SER A 213 -17.54 -2.52 17.18
N SER A 214 -16.29 -2.93 16.96
CA SER A 214 -15.84 -3.52 15.69
C SER A 214 -16.50 -4.89 15.39
N LEU A 215 -17.02 -5.58 16.41
CA LEU A 215 -17.81 -6.79 16.22
C LEU A 215 -19.16 -6.51 15.55
N PHE A 216 -19.65 -5.27 15.62
CA PHE A 216 -20.87 -4.83 14.93
C PHE A 216 -20.55 -4.11 13.64
N SER A 217 -19.65 -3.11 13.66
CA SER A 217 -19.35 -2.28 12.50
C SER A 217 -18.45 -2.95 11.46
N GLY A 218 -17.76 -4.04 11.83
CA GLY A 218 -16.68 -4.56 11.02
C GLY A 218 -15.42 -3.68 11.09
N TYR A 219 -14.51 -3.92 10.15
CA TYR A 219 -13.27 -3.16 10.07
C TYR A 219 -12.73 -3.10 8.64
N GLU A 220 -11.93 -2.08 8.39
CA GLU A 220 -11.21 -1.90 7.14
C GLU A 220 -9.72 -2.10 7.34
N GLU A 221 -9.11 -2.85 6.44
CA GLU A 221 -7.66 -2.94 6.31
C GLU A 221 -7.25 -2.23 5.03
N LYS A 222 -6.25 -1.34 5.16
CA LYS A 222 -5.72 -0.58 4.04
C LYS A 222 -4.30 -1.05 3.73
N ASP A 223 -4.06 -1.31 2.47
CA ASP A 223 -2.76 -1.71 1.95
C ASP A 223 -2.41 -0.83 0.75
N THR A 224 -1.16 -0.37 0.69
CA THR A 224 -0.70 0.42 -0.44
C THR A 224 0.17 -0.45 -1.34
N MET A 225 -0.13 -0.45 -2.62
CA MET A 225 0.62 -1.16 -3.65
C MET A 225 1.16 -0.16 -4.66
N GLU A 226 2.35 -0.42 -5.18
CA GLU A 226 2.94 0.33 -6.27
C GLU A 226 3.09 -0.56 -7.50
N GLN A 227 2.67 -0.04 -8.65
CA GLN A 227 2.82 -0.69 -9.94
C GLN A 227 3.58 0.23 -10.89
N THR A 228 4.62 -0.28 -11.52
CA THR A 228 5.40 0.46 -12.50
C THR A 228 5.12 -0.05 -13.90
N PHE A 229 4.82 0.87 -14.81
CA PHE A 229 4.65 0.62 -16.24
C PHE A 229 5.74 1.34 -17.02
N VAL A 230 6.23 0.73 -18.09
CA VAL A 230 7.18 1.35 -19.01
C VAL A 230 6.57 1.39 -20.39
N VAL A 231 6.51 2.57 -20.99
CA VAL A 231 6.00 2.80 -22.34
C VAL A 231 7.13 3.37 -23.19
N CYS A 232 7.38 2.74 -24.34
CA CYS A 232 8.30 3.25 -25.35
C CYS A 232 7.47 3.78 -26.51
N PRO A 233 7.36 5.11 -26.67
CA PRO A 233 6.64 5.72 -27.80
C PRO A 233 7.36 5.54 -29.14
#